data_f2775cffcf838303ca690b50ef59faa6
#
_entry.id   f2775cffcf838303ca690b50ef59faa6
#
_cell.length_a   1.000
_cell.length_b   1.000
_cell.length_c   1.000
_cell.angle_alpha   90.00
_cell.angle_beta   90.00
_cell.angle_gamma   90.00
#
_symmetry.space_group_name_H-M   'P 1'
#
loop_
_entity.id
_entity.type
_entity.pdbx_description
1 polymer ?
#
loop_
_entity_poly.entity_id
_entity_poly.type
_entity_poly.pdbx_seq_one_letter_code
_entity_poly.pdbx_strand_id
1 'polypeptide(L)'
;MKKETVCAVFSRIPTIYTERLTLRRMKPSDAEDMFDYAKRQDVTEYLRWYPHQSVKYTSDYLRYVSARYKLGDFSDWAVVEKESGRMIGTCGFTSFDLPHNSAEIGYVLNPDFHGRGYATEAAARVIEFGFTELGLHRIEARFMKDNTASLRVMEKLGMTLEGYRRDGMLIKQQYRTIGVCSILYEEWREQKEIENA
;
A
#
# COMPACT_ATOMS: atom_id res chain seq x y z
N MET A 1 -4.77 6.56 -18.69
CA MET A 1 -3.69 7.42 -18.10
C MET A 1 -2.39 7.20 -18.86
N LYS A 2 -1.48 8.23 -18.94
CA LYS A 2 -0.18 8.08 -19.61
C LYS A 2 0.91 7.75 -18.58
N LYS A 3 1.89 6.91 -18.99
CA LYS A 3 3.01 6.51 -18.13
C LYS A 3 3.83 7.70 -17.67
N GLU A 4 4.05 8.68 -18.54
CA GLU A 4 4.80 9.91 -18.25
C GLU A 4 4.16 10.72 -17.12
N THR A 5 2.83 10.75 -17.06
CA THR A 5 2.07 11.40 -15.98
C THR A 5 2.34 10.73 -14.63
N VAL A 6 2.25 9.40 -14.58
CA VAL A 6 2.55 8.64 -13.36
C VAL A 6 3.98 8.85 -12.91
N CYS A 7 4.95 8.71 -13.84
CA CYS A 7 6.36 8.94 -13.54
C CYS A 7 6.64 10.38 -13.06
N ALA A 8 6.00 11.39 -13.64
CA ALA A 8 6.15 12.78 -13.21
C ALA A 8 5.67 13.00 -11.77
N VAL A 9 4.55 12.41 -11.39
CA VAL A 9 4.00 12.47 -10.02
C VAL A 9 4.93 11.77 -9.05
N PHE A 10 5.31 10.51 -9.32
CA PHE A 10 6.08 9.71 -8.38
C PHE A 10 7.58 10.04 -8.35
N SER A 11 8.13 10.75 -9.36
CA SER A 11 9.46 11.33 -9.23
C SER A 11 9.54 12.42 -8.15
N ARG A 12 8.40 13.03 -7.86
CA ARG A 12 8.19 14.03 -6.80
C ARG A 12 7.09 13.61 -5.84
N ILE A 13 7.03 12.30 -5.55
CA ILE A 13 5.96 11.73 -4.70
C ILE A 13 5.60 12.68 -3.55
N PRO A 14 4.35 13.13 -3.45
CA PRO A 14 3.96 14.13 -2.45
C PRO A 14 3.94 13.54 -1.05
N THR A 15 4.08 14.40 -0.04
CA THR A 15 3.75 14.01 1.33
C THR A 15 2.26 14.17 1.54
N ILE A 16 1.61 13.14 2.06
CA ILE A 16 0.18 13.11 2.37
C ILE A 16 0.03 13.11 3.88
N TYR A 17 -0.86 13.94 4.39
CA TYR A 17 -1.16 14.01 5.83
C TYR A 17 -2.57 13.48 6.09
N THR A 18 -2.70 12.74 7.20
CA THR A 18 -3.97 12.31 7.76
C THR A 18 -4.09 12.89 9.19
N GLU A 19 -5.07 12.47 9.95
CA GLU A 19 -5.20 12.86 11.35
C GLU A 19 -3.99 12.38 12.17
N ARG A 20 -3.62 11.11 12.07
CA ARG A 20 -2.60 10.45 12.91
C ARG A 20 -1.33 10.08 12.17
N LEU A 21 -1.31 10.15 10.83
CA LEU A 21 -0.21 9.65 10.01
C LEU A 21 0.36 10.74 9.09
N THR A 22 1.63 10.51 8.72
CA THR A 22 2.30 11.21 7.61
C THR A 22 2.79 10.14 6.64
N LEU A 23 2.25 10.18 5.41
CA LEU A 23 2.71 9.33 4.32
C LEU A 23 3.75 10.12 3.52
N ARG A 24 5.00 9.69 3.54
CA ARG A 24 6.13 10.39 2.90
C ARG A 24 7.05 9.43 2.17
N ARG A 25 8.00 9.98 1.43
CA ARG A 25 9.12 9.18 0.89
C ARG A 25 9.78 8.35 1.98
N MET A 26 10.07 7.09 1.67
CA MET A 26 10.98 6.28 2.46
C MET A 26 12.40 6.86 2.37
N LYS A 27 13.15 6.75 3.47
CA LYS A 27 14.52 7.26 3.59
C LYS A 27 15.44 6.14 4.11
N PRO A 28 16.73 6.14 3.78
CA PRO A 28 17.66 5.19 4.38
C PRO A 28 17.71 5.23 5.92
N SER A 29 17.41 6.39 6.53
CA SER A 29 17.26 6.54 7.98
C SER A 29 16.07 5.80 8.60
N ASP A 30 15.14 5.31 7.80
CA ASP A 30 14.00 4.51 8.27
C ASP A 30 14.37 3.02 8.45
N ALA A 31 15.65 2.65 8.25
CA ALA A 31 16.07 1.26 8.17
C ALA A 31 15.80 0.47 9.46
N GLU A 32 15.99 1.07 10.63
CA GLU A 32 15.74 0.40 11.91
C GLU A 32 14.24 0.17 12.13
N ASP A 33 13.43 1.19 11.91
CA ASP A 33 11.97 1.10 12.03
C ASP A 33 11.39 0.07 11.04
N MET A 34 11.85 0.10 9.79
CA MET A 34 11.41 -0.87 8.79
C MET A 34 11.89 -2.28 9.12
N PHE A 35 13.13 -2.45 9.57
CA PHE A 35 13.68 -3.75 9.95
C PHE A 35 12.91 -4.38 11.12
N ASP A 36 12.43 -3.56 12.04
CA ASP A 36 11.69 -4.03 13.21
C ASP A 36 10.51 -4.92 12.84
N TYR A 37 9.73 -4.52 11.81
CA TYR A 37 8.63 -5.35 11.32
C TYR A 37 9.03 -6.26 10.14
N ALA A 38 9.95 -5.84 9.28
CA ALA A 38 10.30 -6.59 8.08
C ALA A 38 11.11 -7.87 8.36
N LYS A 39 11.75 -7.99 9.52
CA LYS A 39 12.41 -9.23 9.99
C LYS A 39 11.42 -10.30 10.46
N ARG A 40 10.16 -9.93 10.71
CA ARG A 40 9.17 -10.81 11.34
C ARG A 40 8.55 -11.75 10.31
N GLN A 41 8.46 -13.03 10.66
CA GLN A 41 7.87 -14.05 9.81
C GLN A 41 6.35 -13.90 9.68
N ASP A 42 5.67 -13.53 10.78
CA ASP A 42 4.23 -13.27 10.81
C ASP A 42 3.82 -12.10 9.89
N VAL A 43 4.68 -11.09 9.74
CA VAL A 43 4.47 -9.99 8.78
C VAL A 43 4.63 -10.47 7.34
N THR A 44 5.68 -11.25 7.09
CA THR A 44 6.01 -11.66 5.72
C THR A 44 5.22 -12.86 5.24
N GLU A 45 4.47 -13.54 6.10
CA GLU A 45 3.68 -14.74 5.75
C GLU A 45 2.79 -14.52 4.52
N TYR A 46 2.13 -13.37 4.47
CA TYR A 46 1.22 -12.99 3.38
C TYR A 46 1.84 -12.05 2.34
N LEU A 47 3.18 -11.93 2.34
CA LEU A 47 3.91 -11.06 1.42
C LEU A 47 4.75 -11.88 0.43
N ARG A 48 5.09 -11.25 -0.70
CA ARG A 48 5.89 -11.89 -1.76
C ARG A 48 7.38 -12.00 -1.43
N TRP A 49 7.87 -11.26 -0.43
CA TRP A 49 9.27 -11.22 -0.02
C TRP A 49 9.50 -11.97 1.30
N TYR A 50 10.73 -12.39 1.54
CA TYR A 50 11.16 -13.09 2.74
C TYR A 50 11.57 -12.08 3.84
N PRO A 51 11.59 -12.49 5.13
CA PRO A 51 12.06 -11.62 6.21
C PRO A 51 13.42 -11.00 5.90
N HIS A 52 13.56 -9.72 6.20
CA HIS A 52 14.83 -9.03 6.09
C HIS A 52 15.83 -9.62 7.10
N GLN A 53 17.08 -9.85 6.66
CA GLN A 53 18.07 -10.57 7.44
C GLN A 53 18.88 -9.64 8.38
N SER A 54 18.92 -8.34 8.09
CA SER A 54 19.66 -7.34 8.87
C SER A 54 19.18 -5.93 8.57
N VAL A 55 19.50 -5.00 9.49
CA VAL A 55 19.31 -3.56 9.28
C VAL A 55 20.08 -3.08 8.04
N LYS A 56 21.28 -3.64 7.80
CA LYS A 56 22.05 -3.31 6.59
C LYS A 56 21.30 -3.68 5.33
N TYR A 57 20.72 -4.88 5.25
CA TYR A 57 19.89 -5.31 4.12
C TYR A 57 18.72 -4.34 3.89
N THR A 58 18.02 -3.97 4.96
CA THR A 58 16.91 -2.99 4.89
C THR A 58 17.41 -1.62 4.42
N SER A 59 18.56 -1.15 4.90
CA SER A 59 19.14 0.12 4.45
C SER A 59 19.51 0.10 2.97
N ASP A 60 20.08 -1.01 2.48
CA ASP A 60 20.40 -1.16 1.06
C ASP A 60 19.13 -1.18 0.19
N TYR A 61 18.06 -1.86 0.64
CA TYR A 61 16.74 -1.79 0.02
C TYR A 61 16.20 -0.35 -0.03
N LEU A 62 16.27 0.41 1.06
CA LEU A 62 15.79 1.79 1.10
C LEU A 62 16.62 2.74 0.21
N ARG A 63 17.92 2.46 0.01
CA ARG A 63 18.74 3.17 -0.99
C ARG A 63 18.27 2.86 -2.41
N TYR A 64 17.98 1.59 -2.70
CA TYR A 64 17.37 1.19 -3.98
C TYR A 64 16.05 1.92 -4.20
N VAL A 65 15.13 1.93 -3.24
CA VAL A 65 13.85 2.66 -3.30
C VAL A 65 14.09 4.16 -3.55
N SER A 66 15.07 4.76 -2.88
CA SER A 66 15.40 6.18 -3.06
C SER A 66 15.85 6.50 -4.50
N ALA A 67 16.55 5.56 -5.15
CA ALA A 67 16.92 5.70 -6.56
C ALA A 67 15.70 5.55 -7.48
N ARG A 68 14.79 4.63 -7.19
CA ARG A 68 13.56 4.41 -7.96
C ARG A 68 12.60 5.60 -7.90
N TYR A 69 12.48 6.27 -6.76
CA TYR A 69 11.73 7.53 -6.69
C TYR A 69 12.23 8.57 -7.68
N LYS A 70 13.55 8.71 -7.87
CA LYS A 70 14.11 9.68 -8.83
C LYS A 70 13.67 9.40 -10.28
N LEU A 71 13.38 8.14 -10.60
CA LEU A 71 12.89 7.69 -11.89
C LEU A 71 11.36 7.80 -12.02
N GLY A 72 10.65 8.01 -10.90
CA GLY A 72 9.19 8.03 -10.86
C GLY A 72 8.53 6.67 -11.04
N ASP A 73 9.28 5.59 -10.79
CA ASP A 73 8.80 4.23 -10.97
C ASP A 73 8.65 3.45 -9.65
N PHE A 74 8.50 4.18 -8.55
CA PHE A 74 8.18 3.66 -7.24
C PHE A 74 7.07 4.50 -6.59
N SER A 75 5.95 3.87 -6.27
CA SER A 75 4.69 4.52 -5.93
C SER A 75 4.14 4.10 -4.56
N ASP A 76 5.04 3.82 -3.62
CA ASP A 76 4.71 3.43 -2.25
C ASP A 76 5.26 4.46 -1.26
N TRP A 77 4.53 4.74 -0.18
CA TRP A 77 4.89 5.69 0.87
C TRP A 77 5.31 4.97 2.15
N ALA A 78 6.26 5.54 2.88
CA ALA A 78 6.43 5.25 4.30
C ALA A 78 5.20 5.77 5.06
N VAL A 79 4.58 4.92 5.86
CA VAL A 79 3.54 5.31 6.82
C VAL A 79 4.24 5.64 8.14
N VAL A 80 4.18 6.91 8.54
CA VAL A 80 4.82 7.41 9.77
C VAL A 80 3.75 7.82 10.76
N GLU A 81 3.77 7.26 11.97
CA GLU A 81 2.90 7.68 13.06
C GLU A 81 3.37 9.04 13.60
N LYS A 82 2.46 10.02 13.68
CA LYS A 82 2.81 11.39 14.10
C LYS A 82 3.26 11.48 15.55
N GLU A 83 2.66 10.68 16.43
CA GLU A 83 2.95 10.71 17.87
C GLU A 83 4.39 10.27 18.17
N SER A 84 4.82 9.15 17.61
CA SER A 84 6.15 8.58 17.85
C SER A 84 7.21 9.05 16.86
N GLY A 85 6.80 9.59 15.69
CA GLY A 85 7.69 9.90 14.58
C GLY A 85 8.25 8.66 13.86
N ARG A 86 7.84 7.44 14.24
CA ARG A 86 8.34 6.17 13.71
C ARG A 86 7.68 5.81 12.39
N MET A 87 8.44 5.21 11.50
CA MET A 87 7.91 4.52 10.33
C MET A 87 7.31 3.18 10.77
N ILE A 88 5.99 3.07 10.70
CA ILE A 88 5.23 1.90 11.15
C ILE A 88 4.80 0.96 10.03
N GLY A 89 5.10 1.29 8.77
CA GLY A 89 4.70 0.49 7.63
C GLY A 89 4.86 1.20 6.30
N THR A 90 4.27 0.62 5.26
CA THR A 90 4.17 1.21 3.92
C THR A 90 2.76 1.10 3.38
N CYS A 91 2.38 2.02 2.50
CA CYS A 91 1.12 1.99 1.76
C CYS A 91 1.28 2.72 0.43
N GLY A 92 0.84 2.09 -0.67
CA GLY A 92 0.94 2.71 -1.99
C GLY A 92 0.42 1.85 -3.14
N PHE A 93 0.74 2.23 -4.36
CA PHE A 93 0.34 1.50 -5.55
C PHE A 93 1.41 0.48 -5.93
N THR A 94 1.04 -0.78 -6.04
CA THR A 94 1.93 -1.89 -6.41
C THR A 94 2.03 -2.08 -7.92
N SER A 95 0.98 -1.67 -8.66
CA SER A 95 0.95 -1.73 -10.12
C SER A 95 -0.07 -0.76 -10.70
N PHE A 96 0.12 -0.40 -11.99
CA PHE A 96 -0.82 0.40 -12.78
C PHE A 96 -1.19 -0.32 -14.07
N ASP A 97 -2.47 -0.39 -14.37
CA ASP A 97 -3.00 -0.74 -15.67
C ASP A 97 -3.43 0.55 -16.38
N LEU A 98 -2.47 1.17 -17.07
CA LEU A 98 -2.62 2.50 -17.65
C LEU A 98 -3.71 2.59 -18.74
N PRO A 99 -3.84 1.59 -19.66
CA PRO A 99 -4.91 1.57 -20.65
C PRO A 99 -6.31 1.62 -20.04
N HIS A 100 -6.49 0.99 -18.87
CA HIS A 100 -7.77 0.86 -18.20
C HIS A 100 -7.97 1.86 -17.05
N ASN A 101 -7.05 2.80 -16.85
CA ASN A 101 -7.07 3.76 -15.73
C ASN A 101 -7.30 3.08 -14.38
N SER A 102 -6.62 1.96 -14.15
CA SER A 102 -6.72 1.24 -12.89
C SER A 102 -5.36 1.03 -12.23
N ALA A 103 -5.38 0.79 -10.93
CA ALA A 103 -4.20 0.50 -10.15
C ALA A 103 -4.49 -0.52 -9.04
N GLU A 104 -3.45 -1.22 -8.60
CA GLU A 104 -3.49 -2.09 -7.44
C GLU A 104 -2.86 -1.37 -6.25
N ILE A 105 -3.57 -1.31 -5.11
CA ILE A 105 -3.05 -0.79 -3.84
C ILE A 105 -2.49 -1.94 -2.99
N GLY A 106 -1.42 -1.66 -2.26
CA GLY A 106 -0.86 -2.57 -1.26
C GLY A 106 -0.45 -1.83 0.01
N TYR A 107 -0.44 -2.53 1.12
CA TYR A 107 -0.01 -1.99 2.41
C TYR A 107 0.62 -3.08 3.27
N VAL A 108 1.55 -2.66 4.11
CA VAL A 108 2.16 -3.46 5.18
C VAL A 108 2.23 -2.59 6.43
N LEU A 109 1.87 -3.14 7.58
CA LEU A 109 1.94 -2.43 8.85
C LEU A 109 2.64 -3.28 9.89
N ASN A 110 3.47 -2.66 10.72
CA ASN A 110 4.07 -3.30 11.89
C ASN A 110 2.95 -3.81 12.82
N PRO A 111 2.94 -5.10 13.19
CA PRO A 111 1.91 -5.69 14.03
C PRO A 111 1.70 -4.99 15.39
N ASP A 112 2.73 -4.36 15.93
CA ASP A 112 2.63 -3.63 17.19
C ASP A 112 1.70 -2.41 17.10
N PHE A 113 1.33 -2.03 15.87
CA PHE A 113 0.40 -0.94 15.56
C PHE A 113 -0.92 -1.44 14.97
N HIS A 114 -1.15 -2.77 14.95
CA HIS A 114 -2.42 -3.35 14.49
C HIS A 114 -3.58 -2.99 15.44
N GLY A 115 -4.82 -3.14 14.95
CA GLY A 115 -6.03 -2.89 15.74
C GLY A 115 -6.40 -1.43 15.98
N ARG A 116 -5.51 -0.49 15.59
CA ARG A 116 -5.70 0.96 15.79
C ARG A 116 -6.31 1.69 14.58
N GLY A 117 -6.60 1.00 13.48
CA GLY A 117 -7.17 1.57 12.26
C GLY A 117 -6.16 2.25 11.32
N TYR A 118 -4.86 2.24 11.60
CA TYR A 118 -3.84 2.92 10.80
C TYR A 118 -3.74 2.43 9.36
N ALA A 119 -3.88 1.11 9.12
CA ALA A 119 -3.87 0.58 7.75
C ALA A 119 -5.04 1.13 6.92
N THR A 120 -6.23 1.19 7.51
CA THR A 120 -7.43 1.76 6.86
C THR A 120 -7.25 3.26 6.60
N GLU A 121 -6.73 4.01 7.58
CA GLU A 121 -6.48 5.46 7.46
C GLU A 121 -5.48 5.78 6.35
N ALA A 122 -4.35 5.05 6.30
CA ALA A 122 -3.34 5.22 5.26
C ALA A 122 -3.89 4.87 3.87
N ALA A 123 -4.56 3.70 3.76
CA ALA A 123 -5.08 3.22 2.48
C ALA A 123 -6.22 4.11 1.95
N ALA A 124 -7.09 4.63 2.82
CA ALA A 124 -8.15 5.58 2.43
C ALA A 124 -7.56 6.83 1.75
N ARG A 125 -6.46 7.37 2.29
CA ARG A 125 -5.81 8.55 1.70
C ARG A 125 -5.07 8.24 0.40
N VAL A 126 -4.50 7.04 0.26
CA VAL A 126 -3.89 6.62 -1.02
C VAL A 126 -4.96 6.37 -2.09
N ILE A 127 -6.10 5.79 -1.72
CA ILE A 127 -7.26 5.62 -2.63
C ILE A 127 -7.77 7.00 -3.10
N GLU A 128 -7.99 7.92 -2.17
CA GLU A 128 -8.39 9.29 -2.49
C GLU A 128 -7.41 9.95 -3.45
N PHE A 129 -6.10 9.87 -3.18
CA PHE A 129 -5.05 10.37 -4.07
C PHE A 129 -5.13 9.74 -5.47
N GLY A 130 -5.37 8.44 -5.54
CA GLY A 130 -5.54 7.73 -6.80
C GLY A 130 -6.70 8.26 -7.63
N PHE A 131 -7.82 8.54 -7.00
CA PHE A 131 -9.00 9.04 -7.68
C PHE A 131 -8.89 10.53 -8.02
N THR A 132 -8.43 11.37 -7.10
CA THR A 132 -8.44 12.84 -7.27
C THR A 132 -7.24 13.36 -8.05
N GLU A 133 -6.04 12.83 -7.80
CA GLU A 133 -4.80 13.34 -8.39
C GLU A 133 -4.35 12.55 -9.63
N LEU A 134 -4.60 11.24 -9.65
CA LEU A 134 -4.21 10.41 -10.79
C LEU A 134 -5.36 10.18 -11.78
N GLY A 135 -6.62 10.48 -11.40
CA GLY A 135 -7.80 10.28 -12.25
C GLY A 135 -8.05 8.80 -12.55
N LEU A 136 -7.77 7.92 -11.59
CA LEU A 136 -8.08 6.51 -11.73
C LEU A 136 -9.59 6.30 -11.82
N HIS A 137 -10.01 5.30 -12.57
CA HIS A 137 -11.40 4.85 -12.63
C HIS A 137 -11.66 3.74 -11.61
N ARG A 138 -10.64 2.91 -11.33
CA ARG A 138 -10.73 1.71 -10.49
C ARG A 138 -9.47 1.52 -9.66
N ILE A 139 -9.63 1.17 -8.41
CA ILE A 139 -8.54 0.72 -7.54
C ILE A 139 -8.89 -0.65 -7.01
N GLU A 140 -7.95 -1.60 -7.17
CA GLU A 140 -8.09 -2.95 -6.65
C GLU A 140 -7.05 -3.23 -5.56
N ALA A 141 -7.33 -4.24 -4.75
CA ALA A 141 -6.40 -4.79 -3.79
C ALA A 141 -6.50 -6.31 -3.83
N ARG A 142 -5.35 -6.98 -3.67
CA ARG A 142 -5.27 -8.43 -3.69
C ARG A 142 -4.76 -8.95 -2.35
N PHE A 143 -5.30 -10.08 -1.92
CA PHE A 143 -4.91 -10.71 -0.67
C PHE A 143 -4.90 -12.23 -0.82
N MET A 144 -4.01 -12.92 -0.07
CA MET A 144 -4.11 -14.37 0.07
C MET A 144 -5.38 -14.71 0.84
N LYS A 145 -6.12 -15.72 0.41
CA LYS A 145 -7.44 -16.10 0.96
C LYS A 145 -7.45 -16.17 2.48
N ASP A 146 -6.36 -16.62 3.09
CA ASP A 146 -6.26 -16.81 4.54
C ASP A 146 -5.91 -15.51 5.29
N ASN A 147 -5.54 -14.42 4.58
CA ASN A 147 -5.27 -13.11 5.17
C ASN A 147 -6.58 -12.34 5.44
N THR A 148 -7.33 -12.80 6.43
CA THR A 148 -8.60 -12.17 6.82
C THR A 148 -8.43 -10.75 7.36
N ALA A 149 -7.26 -10.42 7.91
CA ALA A 149 -6.96 -9.08 8.39
C ALA A 149 -6.92 -8.07 7.23
N SER A 150 -6.29 -8.43 6.10
CA SER A 150 -6.28 -7.59 4.91
C SER A 150 -7.68 -7.43 4.32
N LEU A 151 -8.48 -8.50 4.25
CA LEU A 151 -9.87 -8.42 3.78
C LEU A 151 -10.69 -7.42 4.62
N ARG A 152 -10.57 -7.48 5.95
CA ARG A 152 -11.29 -6.53 6.82
C ARG A 152 -10.90 -5.06 6.60
N VAL A 153 -9.65 -4.80 6.23
CA VAL A 153 -9.23 -3.45 5.86
C VAL A 153 -9.90 -3.03 4.55
N MET A 154 -9.93 -3.90 3.55
CA MET A 154 -10.58 -3.65 2.25
C MET A 154 -12.10 -3.40 2.42
N GLU A 155 -12.76 -4.20 3.24
CA GLU A 155 -14.19 -4.01 3.57
C GLU A 155 -14.45 -2.64 4.22
N LYS A 156 -13.59 -2.23 5.18
CA LYS A 156 -13.69 -0.90 5.81
C LYS A 156 -13.43 0.27 4.87
N LEU A 157 -12.71 0.02 3.77
CA LEU A 157 -12.48 1.00 2.70
C LEU A 157 -13.64 1.05 1.69
N GLY A 158 -14.70 0.26 1.92
CA GLY A 158 -15.83 0.16 1.00
C GLY A 158 -15.53 -0.61 -0.28
N MET A 159 -14.45 -1.40 -0.30
CA MET A 159 -14.13 -2.20 -1.47
C MET A 159 -15.03 -3.44 -1.53
N THR A 160 -15.51 -3.75 -2.74
CA THR A 160 -16.32 -4.93 -3.03
C THR A 160 -15.43 -6.14 -3.32
N LEU A 161 -15.69 -7.29 -2.68
CA LEU A 161 -15.04 -8.55 -3.01
C LEU A 161 -15.60 -9.10 -4.33
N GLU A 162 -14.75 -9.17 -5.36
CA GLU A 162 -15.14 -9.66 -6.69
C GLU A 162 -15.03 -11.20 -6.82
N GLY A 163 -14.21 -11.82 -5.97
CA GLY A 163 -14.07 -13.27 -5.96
C GLY A 163 -12.65 -13.75 -5.69
N TYR A 164 -12.43 -15.05 -5.94
CA TYR A 164 -11.18 -15.72 -5.67
C TYR A 164 -10.60 -16.39 -6.92
N ARG A 165 -9.32 -16.19 -7.14
CA ARG A 165 -8.53 -16.88 -8.16
C ARG A 165 -7.81 -18.07 -7.50
N ARG A 166 -8.32 -19.28 -7.72
CA ARG A 166 -7.70 -20.50 -7.19
C ARG A 166 -6.29 -20.65 -7.75
N ASP A 167 -5.30 -20.87 -6.88
CA ASP A 167 -3.89 -20.99 -7.22
C ASP A 167 -3.38 -19.86 -8.14
N GLY A 168 -3.92 -18.67 -7.92
CA GLY A 168 -3.76 -17.51 -8.79
C GLY A 168 -2.37 -16.88 -8.76
N MET A 169 -1.53 -17.21 -7.78
CA MET A 169 -0.14 -16.71 -7.69
C MET A 169 0.78 -17.75 -7.07
N LEU A 170 1.98 -17.88 -7.65
CA LEU A 170 3.09 -18.62 -7.04
C LEU A 170 3.86 -17.67 -6.11
N ILE A 171 3.77 -17.90 -4.80
CA ILE A 171 4.42 -17.08 -3.76
C ILE A 171 5.25 -18.01 -2.88
N LYS A 172 6.56 -17.74 -2.76
CA LYS A 172 7.49 -18.53 -1.94
C LYS A 172 7.38 -20.04 -2.24
N GLN A 173 7.38 -20.37 -3.53
CA GLN A 173 7.28 -21.74 -4.05
C GLN A 173 5.96 -22.47 -3.73
N GLN A 174 4.91 -21.76 -3.32
CA GLN A 174 3.59 -22.32 -3.07
C GLN A 174 2.55 -21.58 -3.90
N TYR A 175 1.64 -22.31 -4.54
CA TYR A 175 0.49 -21.72 -5.17
C TYR A 175 -0.50 -21.24 -4.11
N ARG A 176 -0.97 -20.00 -4.27
CA ARG A 176 -1.88 -19.36 -3.32
C ARG A 176 -3.17 -18.93 -4.02
N THR A 177 -4.29 -19.21 -3.39
CA THR A 177 -5.58 -18.65 -3.79
C THR A 177 -5.63 -17.18 -3.40
N ILE A 178 -5.95 -16.32 -4.37
CA ILE A 178 -5.94 -14.87 -4.21
C ILE A 178 -7.36 -14.33 -4.31
N GLY A 179 -7.78 -13.59 -3.27
CA GLY A 179 -8.97 -12.77 -3.30
C GLY A 179 -8.68 -11.43 -3.97
N VAL A 180 -9.66 -10.90 -4.68
CA VAL A 180 -9.60 -9.58 -5.33
C VAL A 180 -10.76 -8.74 -4.82
N CYS A 181 -10.44 -7.59 -4.24
CA CYS A 181 -11.40 -6.54 -3.90
C CYS A 181 -11.14 -5.31 -4.77
N SER A 182 -12.18 -4.52 -5.01
CA SER A 182 -12.05 -3.28 -5.79
C SER A 182 -13.02 -2.22 -5.31
N ILE A 183 -12.72 -0.99 -5.67
CA ILE A 183 -13.61 0.16 -5.54
C ILE A 183 -13.52 1.00 -6.81
N LEU A 184 -14.68 1.44 -7.33
CA LEU A 184 -14.77 2.32 -8.48
C LEU A 184 -14.85 3.78 -8.03
N TYR A 185 -14.44 4.70 -8.91
CA TYR A 185 -14.47 6.13 -8.60
C TYR A 185 -15.88 6.62 -8.19
N GLU A 186 -16.93 6.16 -8.88
CA GLU A 186 -18.30 6.57 -8.58
C GLU A 186 -18.77 6.06 -7.21
N GLU A 187 -18.44 4.80 -6.88
CA GLU A 187 -18.76 4.22 -5.56
C GLU A 187 -18.06 4.98 -4.43
N TRP A 188 -16.77 5.31 -4.60
CA TRP A 188 -16.01 6.09 -3.65
C TRP A 188 -16.58 7.50 -3.48
N ARG A 189 -16.98 8.16 -4.57
CA ARG A 189 -17.57 9.50 -4.55
C ARG A 189 -18.89 9.50 -3.77
N GLU A 190 -19.77 8.54 -4.05
CA GLU A 190 -21.05 8.39 -3.35
C GLU A 190 -20.86 8.16 -1.84
N GLN A 191 -19.88 7.32 -1.46
CA GLN A 191 -19.53 7.13 -0.03
C GLN A 191 -19.10 8.44 0.63
N LYS A 192 -18.29 9.25 -0.05
CA LYS A 192 -17.83 10.55 0.48
C LYS A 192 -18.95 11.59 0.58
N GLU A 193 -19.89 11.58 -0.31
CA GLU A 193 -21.10 12.43 -0.23
C GLU A 193 -21.94 12.08 1.00
N ILE A 194 -22.11 10.79 1.29
CA ILE A 194 -22.86 10.31 2.48
C ILE A 194 -22.12 10.65 3.79
N GLU A 195 -20.77 10.50 3.84
CA GLU A 195 -19.97 10.83 5.02
C GLU A 195 -20.00 12.32 5.37
N ASN A 196 -20.24 13.20 4.40
CA ASN A 196 -20.24 14.66 4.56
C ASN A 196 -21.65 15.26 4.73
N ALA A 197 -22.72 14.45 4.64
CA ALA A 197 -24.12 14.86 4.79
C ALA A 197 -24.62 14.75 6.23
#